data_ec881a0d918e8ffe7df43a7626b2d704
#
_entry.id   ec881a0d918e8ffe7df43a7626b2d704
#
_cell.length_a   1.000
_cell.length_b   1.000
_cell.length_c   1.000
_cell.angle_alpha   90.00
_cell.angle_beta   90.00
_cell.angle_gamma   90.00
#
_symmetry.space_group_name_H-M   'P 1'
#
loop_
_entity.id
_entity.type
_entity.pdbx_description
1 polymer ?
#
loop_
_entity_poly.entity_id
_entity_poly.type
_entity_poly.pdbx_seq_one_letter_code
_entity_poly.pdbx_strand_id
1 'polypeptide(L)'
;LFEVCDGIYQVRGFDMANTTFIRTDHGWIVFDVLMCKENMKAAKELMENRFGPLDIKAVLYSHSHVDHFGGVEGVITREQVADAKLSLKKQLASGETLVLAPAGFLKHAISENVYAGIAMARRAQFQYGTVLDKGEKGALSVGIGMGQSTGTVSLIAPTYEIGEDVPKLTIDGLEIEF
;
A
#
# COMPACT_ATOMS: atom_id res chain seq x y z
N LEU A 1 6.97 8.23 12.31
CA LEU A 1 7.45 6.84 12.26
C LEU A 1 7.35 6.23 13.66
N PHE A 2 6.68 5.10 13.77
CA PHE A 2 6.45 4.37 15.01
C PHE A 2 6.98 2.95 14.86
N GLU A 3 7.73 2.48 15.84
CA GLU A 3 8.05 1.08 16.01
C GLU A 3 6.90 0.44 16.80
N VAL A 4 6.13 -0.41 16.14
CA VAL A 4 4.93 -1.04 16.70
C VAL A 4 5.33 -2.21 17.60
N CYS A 5 6.26 -3.00 17.09
CA CYS A 5 6.99 -4.05 17.80
C CYS A 5 8.28 -4.33 17.04
N ASP A 6 9.13 -5.21 17.57
CA ASP A 6 10.41 -5.51 16.92
C ASP A 6 10.22 -5.92 15.45
N GLY A 7 10.92 -5.22 14.57
CA GLY A 7 10.88 -5.43 13.12
C GLY A 7 9.64 -4.88 12.39
N ILE A 8 8.66 -4.28 13.09
CA ILE A 8 7.46 -3.70 12.46
C ILE A 8 7.40 -2.20 12.70
N TYR A 9 7.44 -1.43 11.64
CA TYR A 9 7.45 0.03 11.64
C TYR A 9 6.26 0.58 10.86
N GLN A 10 5.58 1.57 11.42
CA GLN A 10 4.43 2.21 10.78
C GLN A 10 4.65 3.70 10.60
N VAL A 11 4.43 4.19 9.39
CA VAL A 11 4.39 5.62 9.07
C VAL A 11 2.93 6.08 9.12
N ARG A 12 2.67 7.05 9.99
CA ARG A 12 1.33 7.60 10.25
C ARG A 12 1.28 9.09 9.95
N GLY A 13 0.10 9.60 9.59
CA GLY A 13 -0.14 11.03 9.41
C GLY A 13 0.36 11.60 8.07
N PHE A 14 0.76 10.76 7.13
CA PHE A 14 1.12 11.16 5.77
C PHE A 14 -0.08 11.17 4.84
N ASP A 15 -1.11 10.40 5.19
CA ASP A 15 -2.33 10.24 4.43
C ASP A 15 -3.50 9.86 5.36
N MET A 16 -4.64 9.56 4.78
CA MET A 16 -5.80 8.96 5.43
C MET A 16 -5.47 7.56 5.96
N ALA A 17 -4.82 6.73 5.15
CA ALA A 17 -4.30 5.42 5.54
C ALA A 17 -2.89 5.51 6.16
N ASN A 18 -2.43 4.41 6.75
CA ASN A 18 -1.06 4.23 7.20
C ASN A 18 -0.34 3.23 6.29
N THR A 19 0.99 3.30 6.24
CA THR A 19 1.81 2.28 5.61
C THR A 19 2.68 1.60 6.65
N THR A 20 2.82 0.28 6.56
CA THR A 20 3.57 -0.52 7.51
C THR A 20 4.72 -1.24 6.81
N PHE A 21 5.92 -1.10 7.36
CA PHE A 21 7.12 -1.77 6.90
C PHE A 21 7.46 -2.89 7.86
N ILE A 22 7.60 -4.10 7.36
CA ILE A 22 7.89 -5.31 8.12
C ILE A 22 9.26 -5.82 7.68
N ARG A 23 10.18 -5.95 8.62
CA ARG A 23 11.54 -6.42 8.36
C ARG A 23 11.53 -7.92 8.09
N THR A 24 12.28 -8.34 7.08
CA THR A 24 12.56 -9.72 6.73
C THR A 24 14.04 -10.02 6.96
N ASP A 25 14.53 -11.21 6.62
CA ASP A 25 15.93 -11.58 6.81
C ASP A 25 16.90 -10.67 6.04
N HIS A 26 16.54 -10.24 4.82
CA HIS A 26 17.43 -9.46 3.95
C HIS A 26 16.78 -8.19 3.39
N GLY A 27 15.53 -7.89 3.75
CA GLY A 27 14.82 -6.73 3.22
C GLY A 27 13.56 -6.35 3.98
N TRP A 28 12.54 -5.95 3.23
CA TRP A 28 11.31 -5.41 3.79
C TRP A 28 10.08 -5.85 3.01
N ILE A 29 8.99 -6.09 3.72
CA ILE A 29 7.64 -6.17 3.16
C ILE A 29 6.92 -4.87 3.50
N VAL A 30 6.21 -4.30 2.52
CA VAL A 30 5.39 -3.11 2.72
C VAL A 30 3.92 -3.49 2.66
N PHE A 31 3.20 -3.22 3.74
CA PHE A 31 1.77 -3.47 3.85
C PHE A 31 1.02 -2.15 3.70
N ASP A 32 0.24 -2.03 2.63
CA ASP A 32 -0.41 -0.84 2.11
C ASP A 32 0.55 0.31 1.77
N VAL A 33 0.22 1.08 0.75
CA VAL A 33 1.17 2.04 0.16
C VAL A 33 0.59 3.44 -0.03
N LEU A 34 -0.37 3.81 0.82
CA LEU A 34 -1.02 5.13 0.80
C LEU A 34 -1.75 5.42 -0.53
N MET A 35 -2.32 6.62 -0.64
CA MET A 35 -3.13 7.02 -1.80
C MET A 35 -2.31 7.50 -2.99
N CYS A 36 -1.19 8.19 -2.76
CA CYS A 36 -0.42 8.77 -3.85
C CYS A 36 1.09 8.52 -3.74
N LYS A 37 1.73 8.53 -4.89
CA LYS A 37 3.15 8.28 -5.08
C LYS A 37 4.04 9.20 -4.24
N GLU A 38 3.68 10.48 -4.16
CA GLU A 38 4.47 11.51 -3.49
C GLU A 38 4.52 11.25 -1.99
N ASN A 39 3.38 10.92 -1.36
CA ASN A 39 3.31 10.63 0.06
C ASN A 39 4.00 9.31 0.40
N MET A 40 3.82 8.29 -0.46
CA MET A 40 4.50 7.01 -0.26
C MET A 40 6.01 7.13 -0.42
N LYS A 41 6.48 7.95 -1.37
CA LYS A 41 7.91 8.26 -1.53
C LYS A 41 8.47 8.92 -0.26
N ALA A 42 7.77 9.92 0.29
CA ALA A 42 8.17 10.57 1.53
C ALA A 42 8.19 9.58 2.73
N ALA A 43 7.22 8.66 2.79
CA ALA A 43 7.22 7.60 3.81
C ALA A 43 8.41 6.64 3.66
N LYS A 44 8.75 6.27 2.43
CA LYS A 44 9.95 5.46 2.12
C LYS A 44 11.24 6.20 2.53
N GLU A 45 11.37 7.47 2.15
CA GLU A 45 12.53 8.30 2.53
C GLU A 45 12.70 8.41 4.04
N LEU A 46 11.60 8.50 4.79
CA LEU A 46 11.63 8.52 6.25
C LEU A 46 12.18 7.19 6.83
N MET A 47 11.85 6.06 6.22
CA MET A 47 12.41 4.76 6.57
C MET A 47 13.88 4.66 6.17
N GLU A 48 14.23 5.07 4.96
CA GLU A 48 15.61 5.04 4.43
C GLU A 48 16.57 5.93 5.24
N ASN A 49 16.10 7.04 5.76
CA ASN A 49 16.87 7.90 6.67
C ASN A 49 17.25 7.19 7.99
N ARG A 50 16.46 6.22 8.43
CA ARG A 50 16.73 5.46 9.65
C ARG A 50 17.49 4.16 9.41
N PHE A 51 17.20 3.47 8.31
CA PHE A 51 17.67 2.10 8.08
C PHE A 51 18.59 1.92 6.86
N GLY A 52 18.84 3.00 6.12
CA GLY A 52 19.55 2.94 4.83
C GLY A 52 18.62 2.49 3.69
N PRO A 53 19.17 2.25 2.50
CA PRO A 53 18.40 1.84 1.34
C PRO A 53 17.54 0.59 1.63
N LEU A 54 16.27 0.64 1.22
CA LEU A 54 15.33 -0.46 1.46
C LEU A 54 15.29 -1.40 0.26
N ASP A 55 15.56 -2.68 0.50
CA ASP A 55 15.30 -3.76 -0.46
C ASP A 55 13.88 -4.30 -0.22
N ILE A 56 12.95 -3.98 -1.13
CA ILE A 56 11.54 -4.34 -0.98
C ILE A 56 11.29 -5.72 -1.60
N LYS A 57 11.04 -6.71 -0.75
CA LYS A 57 10.77 -8.10 -1.15
C LYS A 57 9.33 -8.32 -1.59
N ALA A 58 8.39 -7.62 -0.95
CA ALA A 58 6.99 -7.67 -1.34
C ALA A 58 6.24 -6.38 -0.96
N VAL A 59 5.19 -6.10 -1.72
CA VAL A 59 4.12 -5.16 -1.38
C VAL A 59 2.83 -5.97 -1.21
N LEU A 60 2.13 -5.77 -0.10
CA LEU A 60 0.84 -6.38 0.18
C LEU A 60 -0.25 -5.29 0.19
N TYR A 61 -1.27 -5.46 -0.63
CA TYR A 61 -2.48 -4.64 -0.55
C TYR A 61 -3.51 -5.35 0.34
N SER A 62 -3.97 -4.66 1.38
CA SER A 62 -5.00 -5.22 2.27
C SER A 62 -6.35 -5.35 1.58
N HIS A 63 -6.71 -4.37 0.76
CA HIS A 63 -7.98 -4.33 0.02
C HIS A 63 -7.93 -3.31 -1.14
N SER A 64 -9.04 -3.17 -1.86
CA SER A 64 -9.13 -2.46 -3.13
C SER A 64 -9.40 -0.96 -3.05
N HIS A 65 -9.42 -0.34 -1.87
CA HIS A 65 -9.53 1.10 -1.74
C HIS A 65 -8.23 1.80 -2.15
N VAL A 66 -8.34 2.92 -2.85
CA VAL A 66 -7.20 3.61 -3.48
C VAL A 66 -6.16 4.11 -2.47
N ASP A 67 -6.55 4.46 -1.27
CA ASP A 67 -5.65 4.90 -0.19
C ASP A 67 -4.77 3.78 0.40
N HIS A 68 -4.94 2.54 -0.07
CA HIS A 68 -4.14 1.39 0.30
C HIS A 68 -3.21 0.89 -0.83
N PHE A 69 -3.47 1.27 -2.10
CA PHE A 69 -2.64 0.84 -3.22
C PHE A 69 -2.11 1.97 -4.12
N GLY A 70 -2.72 3.15 -4.06
CA GLY A 70 -2.49 4.22 -5.06
C GLY A 70 -1.08 4.79 -5.10
N GLY A 71 -0.34 4.69 -4.02
CA GLY A 71 1.03 5.18 -3.89
C GLY A 71 2.14 4.19 -4.29
N VAL A 72 1.81 3.03 -4.84
CA VAL A 72 2.76 1.93 -5.05
C VAL A 72 4.04 2.32 -5.80
N GLU A 73 3.95 3.18 -6.81
CA GLU A 73 5.13 3.67 -7.54
C GLU A 73 6.00 4.65 -6.74
N GLY A 74 5.61 4.99 -5.53
CA GLY A 74 6.45 5.71 -4.56
C GLY A 74 7.40 4.80 -3.79
N VAL A 75 7.15 3.49 -3.76
CA VAL A 75 7.97 2.53 -3.02
C VAL A 75 8.74 1.59 -3.93
N ILE A 76 8.17 1.14 -5.05
CA ILE A 76 8.80 0.27 -6.05
C ILE A 76 8.57 0.81 -7.46
N THR A 77 9.37 0.33 -8.42
CA THR A 77 9.15 0.57 -9.87
C THR A 77 8.60 -0.69 -10.54
N ARG A 78 8.01 -0.53 -11.74
CA ARG A 78 7.44 -1.66 -12.50
C ARG A 78 8.51 -2.69 -12.90
N GLU A 79 9.73 -2.24 -13.12
CA GLU A 79 10.87 -3.08 -13.52
C GLU A 79 11.37 -3.98 -12.39
N GLN A 80 11.06 -3.65 -11.14
CA GLN A 80 11.42 -4.44 -9.96
C GLN A 80 10.43 -5.58 -9.71
N VAL A 81 9.26 -5.55 -10.37
CA VAL A 81 8.13 -6.44 -10.04
C VAL A 81 8.27 -7.78 -10.75
N ALA A 82 8.04 -8.86 -10.02
CA ALA A 82 8.07 -10.23 -10.52
C ALA A 82 7.07 -10.46 -11.68
N ASP A 83 7.42 -11.32 -12.61
CA ASP A 83 6.54 -11.67 -13.73
C ASP A 83 5.31 -12.47 -13.24
N ALA A 84 4.14 -11.86 -13.33
CA ALA A 84 2.85 -12.46 -12.94
C ALA A 84 2.49 -13.73 -13.74
N LYS A 85 3.17 -14.01 -14.86
CA LYS A 85 2.96 -15.25 -15.63
C LYS A 85 3.66 -16.45 -15.01
N LEU A 86 4.59 -16.21 -14.09
CA LEU A 86 5.29 -17.28 -13.39
C LEU A 86 4.43 -17.83 -12.24
N SER A 87 4.61 -19.10 -11.91
CA SER A 87 4.02 -19.65 -10.68
C SER A 87 4.55 -18.92 -9.44
N LEU A 88 3.78 -18.86 -8.38
CA LEU A 88 4.16 -18.21 -7.11
C LEU A 88 5.54 -18.71 -6.63
N LYS A 89 5.80 -20.02 -6.70
CA LYS A 89 7.11 -20.62 -6.35
C LYS A 89 8.26 -20.04 -7.17
N LYS A 90 8.05 -19.77 -8.47
CA LYS A 90 9.08 -19.17 -9.32
C LYS A 90 9.25 -17.68 -9.04
N GLN A 91 8.17 -16.97 -8.76
CA GLN A 91 8.24 -15.57 -8.35
C GLN A 91 9.03 -15.41 -7.04
N LEU A 92 8.76 -16.25 -6.03
CA LEU A 92 9.51 -16.27 -4.76
C LEU A 92 11.00 -16.54 -4.94
N ALA A 93 11.36 -17.34 -5.96
CA ALA A 93 12.75 -17.70 -6.26
C ALA A 93 13.46 -16.70 -7.18
N SER A 94 12.76 -15.74 -7.79
CA SER A 94 13.36 -14.79 -8.74
C SER A 94 14.20 -13.70 -8.07
N GLY A 95 13.92 -13.38 -6.82
CA GLY A 95 14.52 -12.26 -6.12
C GLY A 95 13.89 -10.90 -6.47
N GLU A 96 12.90 -10.89 -7.36
CA GLU A 96 12.12 -9.69 -7.72
C GLU A 96 11.02 -9.42 -6.69
N THR A 97 10.50 -8.18 -6.67
CA THR A 97 9.47 -7.77 -5.72
C THR A 97 8.12 -8.40 -6.07
N LEU A 98 7.50 -9.09 -5.13
CA LEU A 98 6.13 -9.56 -5.28
C LEU A 98 5.14 -8.43 -4.99
N VAL A 99 4.02 -8.42 -5.73
CA VAL A 99 2.85 -7.61 -5.38
C VAL A 99 1.70 -8.57 -5.11
N LEU A 100 1.26 -8.62 -3.85
CA LEU A 100 0.25 -9.56 -3.37
C LEU A 100 -1.02 -8.81 -2.97
N ALA A 101 -2.17 -9.40 -3.22
CA ALA A 101 -3.47 -8.85 -2.83
C ALA A 101 -4.49 -9.97 -2.63
N PRO A 102 -5.62 -9.70 -1.95
CA PRO A 102 -6.72 -10.66 -1.86
C PRO A 102 -7.31 -10.99 -3.24
N ALA A 103 -7.84 -12.19 -3.38
CA ALA A 103 -8.52 -12.64 -4.60
C ALA A 103 -9.63 -11.67 -5.04
N GLY A 104 -9.65 -11.34 -6.33
CA GLY A 104 -10.58 -10.37 -6.92
C GLY A 104 -10.19 -8.90 -6.75
N PHE A 105 -9.04 -8.61 -6.18
CA PHE A 105 -8.56 -7.25 -5.92
C PHE A 105 -8.64 -6.35 -7.14
N LEU A 106 -8.05 -6.76 -8.27
CA LEU A 106 -7.98 -5.91 -9.46
C LEU A 106 -9.37 -5.56 -10.00
N LYS A 107 -10.31 -6.53 -10.00
CA LYS A 107 -11.69 -6.30 -10.40
C LYS A 107 -12.37 -5.24 -9.53
N HIS A 108 -12.21 -5.34 -8.22
CA HIS A 108 -12.81 -4.40 -7.26
C HIS A 108 -12.15 -3.02 -7.35
N ALA A 109 -10.84 -2.94 -7.44
CA ALA A 109 -10.11 -1.68 -7.59
C ALA A 109 -10.55 -0.90 -8.85
N ILE A 110 -10.68 -1.58 -10.00
CA ILE A 110 -11.15 -0.96 -11.24
C ILE A 110 -12.63 -0.58 -11.14
N SER A 111 -13.47 -1.45 -10.60
CA SER A 111 -14.90 -1.19 -10.44
C SER A 111 -15.15 0.07 -9.60
N GLU A 112 -14.48 0.18 -8.47
CA GLU A 112 -14.65 1.29 -7.54
C GLU A 112 -14.05 2.59 -8.04
N ASN A 113 -12.81 2.56 -8.53
CA ASN A 113 -12.06 3.78 -8.84
C ASN A 113 -12.21 4.26 -10.28
N VAL A 114 -12.58 3.40 -11.21
CA VAL A 114 -12.80 3.76 -12.63
C VAL A 114 -14.29 3.86 -12.94
N TYR A 115 -15.04 2.75 -12.81
CA TYR A 115 -16.47 2.76 -13.18
C TYR A 115 -17.32 3.59 -12.23
N ALA A 116 -17.10 3.48 -10.92
CA ALA A 116 -17.83 4.24 -9.91
C ALA A 116 -17.09 5.50 -9.44
N GLY A 117 -15.95 5.86 -10.03
CA GLY A 117 -15.02 6.87 -9.53
C GLY A 117 -15.65 8.23 -9.23
N ILE A 118 -16.55 8.72 -10.11
CA ILE A 118 -17.27 10.00 -9.88
C ILE A 118 -18.22 9.89 -8.68
N ALA A 119 -18.92 8.77 -8.53
CA ALA A 119 -19.81 8.54 -7.40
C ALA A 119 -19.03 8.45 -6.08
N MET A 120 -17.89 7.74 -6.10
CA MET A 120 -16.97 7.62 -4.96
C MET A 120 -16.37 8.97 -4.57
N ALA A 121 -15.93 9.79 -5.53
CA ALA A 121 -15.43 11.12 -5.26
C ALA A 121 -16.50 12.03 -4.58
N ARG A 122 -17.76 11.96 -5.03
CA ARG A 122 -18.87 12.67 -4.38
C ARG A 122 -19.12 12.18 -2.97
N ARG A 123 -19.12 10.87 -2.73
CA ARG A 123 -19.24 10.29 -1.38
C ARG A 123 -18.11 10.76 -0.47
N ALA A 124 -16.88 10.76 -0.94
CA ALA A 124 -15.72 11.24 -0.19
C ALA A 124 -15.87 12.69 0.27
N GLN A 125 -16.44 13.57 -0.55
CA GLN A 125 -16.72 14.97 -0.17
C GLN A 125 -17.65 15.04 1.05
N PHE A 126 -18.72 14.25 1.09
CA PHE A 126 -19.64 14.20 2.23
C PHE A 126 -19.03 13.46 3.42
N GLN A 127 -18.35 12.35 3.18
CA GLN A 127 -17.76 11.51 4.22
C GLN A 127 -16.66 12.23 5.00
N TYR A 128 -15.80 12.95 4.30
CA TYR A 128 -14.57 13.52 4.85
C TYR A 128 -14.57 15.05 4.94
N GLY A 129 -15.60 15.70 4.44
CA GLY A 129 -15.67 17.17 4.45
C GLY A 129 -14.55 17.83 3.65
N THR A 130 -14.08 17.21 2.56
CA THR A 130 -12.91 17.66 1.79
C THR A 130 -13.08 19.03 1.14
N VAL A 131 -14.31 19.52 1.02
CA VAL A 131 -14.65 20.84 0.48
C VAL A 131 -14.80 21.91 1.56
N LEU A 132 -14.69 21.54 2.83
CA LEU A 132 -14.77 22.49 3.95
C LEU A 132 -13.39 23.13 4.19
N ASP A 133 -13.39 24.39 4.58
CA ASP A 133 -12.18 25.07 5.03
C ASP A 133 -11.59 24.37 6.26
N LYS A 134 -10.27 24.34 6.36
CA LYS A 134 -9.60 23.82 7.55
C LYS A 134 -9.74 24.79 8.70
N GLY A 135 -10.23 24.30 9.82
CA GLY A 135 -10.39 25.09 11.03
C GLY A 135 -11.52 24.61 11.93
N GLU A 136 -11.71 25.34 13.01
CA GLU A 136 -12.65 25.00 14.07
C GLU A 136 -14.12 24.88 13.62
N LYS A 137 -14.48 25.62 12.56
CA LYS A 137 -15.84 25.62 11.96
C LYS A 137 -15.94 24.77 10.68
N GLY A 138 -14.91 24.06 10.33
CA GLY A 138 -14.82 23.25 9.13
C GLY A 138 -14.23 21.88 9.40
N ALA A 139 -13.26 21.45 8.60
CA ALA A 139 -12.58 20.16 8.74
C ALA A 139 -11.23 20.31 9.45
N LEU A 140 -11.02 19.54 10.52
CA LEU A 140 -9.72 19.40 11.20
C LEU A 140 -8.98 18.14 10.77
N SER A 141 -9.73 17.07 10.54
CA SER A 141 -9.22 15.77 10.06
C SER A 141 -10.35 15.04 9.34
N VAL A 142 -10.06 13.90 8.74
CA VAL A 142 -11.07 13.01 8.13
C VAL A 142 -11.57 11.92 9.10
N GLY A 143 -11.22 12.04 10.38
CA GLY A 143 -11.60 11.09 11.43
C GLY A 143 -10.65 9.89 11.53
N ILE A 144 -10.38 9.21 10.42
CA ILE A 144 -9.46 8.07 10.35
C ILE A 144 -8.01 8.46 10.06
N GLY A 145 -7.78 9.71 9.65
CA GLY A 145 -6.46 10.27 9.37
C GLY A 145 -6.49 11.78 9.27
N MET A 146 -5.34 12.38 8.93
CA MET A 146 -5.19 13.84 8.89
C MET A 146 -5.92 14.49 7.69
N GLY A 147 -6.02 13.77 6.59
CA GLY A 147 -6.66 14.25 5.37
C GLY A 147 -6.47 13.28 4.22
N GLN A 148 -7.22 13.52 3.16
CA GLN A 148 -7.04 12.82 1.90
C GLN A 148 -5.90 13.51 1.14
N SER A 149 -4.87 12.73 0.78
CA SER A 149 -3.76 13.27 -0.02
C SER A 149 -4.19 13.52 -1.46
N THR A 150 -3.48 14.43 -2.11
CA THR A 150 -3.62 14.73 -3.53
C THR A 150 -2.27 14.55 -4.21
N GLY A 151 -2.23 13.82 -5.31
CA GLY A 151 -1.00 13.52 -6.03
C GLY A 151 -1.22 12.49 -7.12
N THR A 152 -0.14 11.85 -7.56
CA THR A 152 -0.16 10.83 -8.60
C THR A 152 -0.64 9.50 -8.03
N VAL A 153 -1.82 9.06 -8.46
CA VAL A 153 -2.34 7.72 -8.15
C VAL A 153 -1.82 6.74 -9.19
N SER A 154 -1.31 5.61 -8.74
CA SER A 154 -0.80 4.53 -9.58
C SER A 154 -1.39 3.18 -9.16
N LEU A 155 -1.29 2.21 -10.04
CA LEU A 155 -1.66 0.83 -9.76
C LEU A 155 -0.67 -0.10 -10.45
N ILE A 156 -0.02 -0.93 -9.65
CA ILE A 156 0.69 -2.12 -10.14
C ILE A 156 -0.21 -3.31 -9.82
N ALA A 157 -0.64 -4.03 -10.86
CA ALA A 157 -1.48 -5.21 -10.67
C ALA A 157 -0.77 -6.25 -9.80
N PRO A 158 -1.50 -6.96 -8.92
CA PRO A 158 -0.91 -8.04 -8.15
C PRO A 158 -0.23 -9.08 -9.06
N THR A 159 0.95 -9.51 -8.68
CA THR A 159 1.64 -10.63 -9.36
C THR A 159 1.03 -11.97 -8.95
N TYR A 160 0.38 -11.97 -7.77
CA TYR A 160 -0.38 -13.11 -7.29
C TYR A 160 -1.53 -12.64 -6.37
N GLU A 161 -2.72 -13.15 -6.60
CA GLU A 161 -3.88 -12.94 -5.72
C GLU A 161 -3.99 -14.08 -4.72
N ILE A 162 -4.05 -13.76 -3.44
CA ILE A 162 -4.15 -14.70 -2.32
C ILE A 162 -5.61 -15.16 -2.18
N GLY A 163 -5.84 -16.43 -2.34
CA GLY A 163 -7.11 -17.09 -2.09
C GLY A 163 -7.02 -18.05 -0.91
N GLU A 164 -8.10 -18.77 -0.64
CA GLU A 164 -8.18 -19.76 0.44
C GLU A 164 -7.19 -20.93 0.30
N ASP A 165 -6.64 -21.13 -0.89
CA ASP A 165 -5.64 -22.15 -1.23
C ASP A 165 -4.22 -21.80 -0.76
N VAL A 166 -3.98 -20.55 -0.32
CA VAL A 166 -2.69 -20.08 0.19
C VAL A 166 -2.86 -19.51 1.60
N PRO A 167 -3.06 -20.35 2.62
CA PRO A 167 -3.26 -19.88 3.99
C PRO A 167 -1.98 -19.30 4.61
N LYS A 168 -0.81 -19.70 4.11
CA LYS A 168 0.51 -19.26 4.59
C LYS A 168 1.49 -19.09 3.44
N LEU A 169 2.39 -18.12 3.58
CA LEU A 169 3.47 -17.86 2.64
C LEU A 169 4.72 -17.39 3.37
N THR A 170 5.88 -17.94 3.00
CA THR A 170 7.16 -17.45 3.50
C THR A 170 7.82 -16.56 2.46
N ILE A 171 8.11 -15.31 2.83
CA ILE A 171 8.79 -14.33 2.00
C ILE A 171 10.06 -13.89 2.72
N ASP A 172 11.22 -14.14 2.13
CA ASP A 172 12.53 -13.76 2.67
C ASP A 172 12.66 -14.07 4.17
N GLY A 173 12.35 -15.32 4.55
CA GLY A 173 12.45 -15.84 5.92
C GLY A 173 11.25 -15.53 6.83
N LEU A 174 10.37 -14.59 6.47
CA LEU A 174 9.19 -14.25 7.26
C LEU A 174 7.96 -15.08 6.81
N GLU A 175 7.37 -15.83 7.74
CA GLU A 175 6.09 -16.52 7.52
C GLU A 175 4.92 -15.55 7.75
N ILE A 176 4.01 -15.49 6.78
CA ILE A 176 2.78 -14.69 6.83
C ILE A 176 1.60 -15.64 6.71
N GLU A 177 0.63 -15.50 7.60
CA GLU A 177 -0.65 -16.18 7.58
C GLU A 177 -1.73 -15.19 7.07
N PHE A 178 -2.60 -15.65 6.14
CA PHE A 178 -3.64 -14.84 5.49
C PHE A 178 -5.03 -15.24 5.92
#